data_7d5088e4018f6e59eb4778889de97691
#
_entry.id   7d5088e4018f6e59eb4778889de97691
#
_cell.length_a   1.000
_cell.length_b   1.000
_cell.length_c   1.000
_cell.angle_alpha   90.00
_cell.angle_beta   90.00
_cell.angle_gamma   90.00
#
_symmetry.space_group_name_H-M   'P 1'
#
loop_
_entity.id
_entity.type
_entity.pdbx_description
1 polymer ?
#
loop_
_entity_poly.entity_id
_entity_poly.type
_entity_poly.pdbx_seq_one_letter_code
_entity_poly.pdbx_strand_id
1 'polypeptide(L)'
;MNGPSPSTRAFLADIPALPADSKVRFLGCVKTYNISTGHLVLEHNYPRTKKPKQPKQDPPSVSVDVNAVLETVTWEELCVGAWVNVIGYVRREFGQNLKGEPPDSVHVDAVVVFPAGAVDLGEYERILCDVMLVERMRARE
;
A
#
# COMPACT_ATOMS: atom_id res chain seq x y z
N MET A 1 23.41 5.68 17.33
CA MET A 1 23.08 6.00 16.68
C MET A 1 21.78 5.89 16.17
N ASN A 2 21.50 5.42 15.35
CA ASN A 2 20.29 5.63 14.63
C ASN A 2 19.27 4.53 14.92
N GLY A 3 18.12 4.89 15.39
CA GLY A 3 16.99 3.97 15.45
C GLY A 3 16.57 3.50 14.08
N PRO A 4 15.51 2.68 13.97
CA PRO A 4 15.00 2.25 12.68
C PRO A 4 14.62 3.44 11.82
N SER A 5 14.83 3.32 10.51
CA SER A 5 14.50 4.39 9.57
C SER A 5 13.02 4.74 9.66
N PRO A 6 12.67 6.02 9.62
CA PRO A 6 11.26 6.40 9.61
C PRO A 6 10.59 5.96 8.33
N SER A 7 9.31 5.60 8.43
CA SER A 7 8.52 5.28 7.26
C SER A 7 8.04 6.56 6.58
N THR A 8 7.95 6.52 5.26
CA THR A 8 7.38 7.62 4.47
C THR A 8 5.91 7.31 4.23
N ARG A 9 5.05 8.27 4.51
CA ARG A 9 3.62 8.12 4.21
C ARG A 9 3.39 8.25 2.72
N ALA A 10 2.58 7.36 2.16
CA ALA A 10 2.27 7.37 0.74
C ALA A 10 0.85 6.88 0.53
N PHE A 11 0.27 7.23 -0.61
CA PHE A 11 -0.95 6.58 -1.07
C PHE A 11 -0.59 5.22 -1.65
N LEU A 12 -1.50 4.27 -1.55
CA LEU A 12 -1.31 2.95 -2.12
C LEU A 12 -0.96 3.03 -3.62
N ALA A 13 -1.61 3.95 -4.34
CA ALA A 13 -1.38 4.12 -5.77
C ALA A 13 0.05 4.57 -6.11
N ASP A 14 0.75 5.18 -5.16
CA ASP A 14 2.11 5.68 -5.38
C ASP A 14 3.19 4.61 -5.15
N ILE A 15 2.83 3.50 -4.53
CA ILE A 15 3.81 2.47 -4.15
C ILE A 15 4.58 1.90 -5.32
N PRO A 16 3.95 1.60 -6.48
CA PRO A 16 4.71 1.07 -7.61
C PRO A 16 5.80 2.01 -8.15
N ALA A 17 5.69 3.30 -7.87
CA ALA A 17 6.68 4.29 -8.32
C ALA A 17 7.83 4.49 -7.34
N LEU A 18 7.74 3.92 -6.14
CA LEU A 18 8.76 4.11 -5.11
C LEU A 18 9.96 3.20 -5.34
N PRO A 19 11.17 3.64 -4.91
CA PRO A 19 12.35 2.79 -5.06
C PRO A 19 12.24 1.52 -4.23
N ALA A 20 12.91 0.46 -4.71
CA ALA A 20 13.01 -0.79 -3.95
C ALA A 20 13.63 -0.51 -2.58
N ASP A 21 13.20 -1.26 -1.58
CA ASP A 21 13.64 -1.15 -0.19
C ASP A 21 13.22 0.13 0.53
N SER A 22 12.35 0.95 -0.08
CA SER A 22 11.75 2.08 0.62
C SER A 22 10.85 1.60 1.74
N LYS A 23 10.96 2.22 2.91
CA LYS A 23 10.04 1.93 4.02
C LYS A 23 8.86 2.86 3.93
N VAL A 24 7.67 2.29 3.80
CA VAL A 24 6.44 3.06 3.55
C VAL A 24 5.37 2.75 4.58
N ARG A 25 4.47 3.70 4.74
CA ARG A 25 3.25 3.54 5.53
C ARG A 25 2.07 3.96 4.65
N PHE A 26 1.09 3.10 4.52
CA PHE A 26 -0.07 3.39 3.68
C PHE A 26 -1.33 2.74 4.22
N LEU A 27 -2.47 3.22 3.75
CA LEU A 27 -3.79 2.73 4.10
C LEU A 27 -4.36 1.97 2.91
N GLY A 28 -5.03 0.87 3.18
CA GLY A 28 -5.73 0.12 2.13
C GLY A 28 -6.88 -0.69 2.68
N CYS A 29 -7.79 -1.04 1.77
CA CYS A 29 -8.93 -1.88 2.07
C CYS A 29 -8.63 -3.29 1.56
N VAL A 30 -8.88 -4.29 2.40
CA VAL A 30 -8.61 -5.68 2.04
C VAL A 30 -9.54 -6.12 0.92
N LYS A 31 -8.95 -6.50 -0.21
CA LYS A 31 -9.67 -7.07 -1.34
C LYS A 31 -9.70 -8.59 -1.26
N THR A 32 -8.55 -9.21 -1.01
CA THR A 32 -8.45 -10.66 -0.83
C THR A 32 -7.29 -10.99 0.11
N TYR A 33 -7.35 -12.17 0.68
CA TYR A 33 -6.23 -12.72 1.44
C TYR A 33 -6.01 -14.16 1.00
N ASN A 34 -4.81 -14.47 0.57
CA ASN A 34 -4.45 -15.83 0.15
C ASN A 34 -3.73 -16.54 1.30
N ILE A 35 -4.43 -17.46 1.93
CA ILE A 35 -3.91 -18.20 3.08
C ILE A 35 -2.68 -19.04 2.70
N SER A 36 -2.67 -19.59 1.48
CA SER A 36 -1.59 -20.45 1.04
C SER A 36 -0.26 -19.72 0.87
N THR A 37 -0.29 -18.47 0.44
CA THR A 37 0.92 -17.69 0.20
C THR A 37 1.21 -16.66 1.29
N GLY A 38 0.22 -16.33 2.11
CA GLY A 38 0.36 -15.26 3.11
C GLY A 38 0.36 -13.88 2.48
N HIS A 39 -0.27 -13.73 1.31
CA HIS A 39 -0.34 -12.44 0.61
C HIS A 39 -1.71 -11.82 0.75
N LEU A 40 -1.72 -10.59 1.17
CA LEU A 40 -2.91 -9.77 1.35
C LEU A 40 -2.95 -8.76 0.21
N VAL A 41 -4.05 -8.71 -0.53
CA VAL A 41 -4.21 -7.70 -1.57
C VAL A 41 -5.05 -6.56 -1.03
N LEU A 42 -4.48 -5.36 -1.05
CA LEU A 42 -5.14 -4.14 -0.60
C LEU A 42 -5.43 -3.24 -1.78
N GLU A 43 -6.54 -2.50 -1.68
CA GLU A 43 -6.88 -1.51 -2.70
C GLU A 43 -7.28 -0.20 -2.04
N HIS A 44 -7.09 0.89 -2.75
CA HIS A 44 -7.49 2.21 -2.30
C HIS A 44 -7.80 3.06 -3.54
N ASN A 45 -9.06 3.36 -3.75
CA ASN A 45 -9.52 4.11 -4.91
C ASN A 45 -9.21 5.60 -4.75
N TYR A 46 -7.95 5.96 -4.94
CA TYR A 46 -7.49 7.34 -4.90
C TYR A 46 -6.25 7.49 -5.79
N PRO A 47 -6.15 8.50 -6.63
CA PRO A 47 -7.17 9.54 -6.87
C PRO A 47 -8.36 8.99 -7.67
N ARG A 48 -9.55 9.48 -7.33
CA ARG A 48 -10.77 9.07 -8.04
C ARG A 48 -10.83 9.78 -9.38
N THR A 49 -10.90 9.01 -10.45
CA THR A 49 -11.04 9.60 -11.77
C THR A 49 -12.49 9.96 -12.04
N LYS A 50 -12.75 11.25 -12.27
CA LYS A 50 -14.11 11.75 -12.52
C LYS A 50 -14.48 11.77 -14.01
N LYS A 51 -13.82 10.99 -14.83
CA LYS A 51 -14.12 10.98 -16.28
C LYS A 51 -15.18 9.94 -16.58
N PRO A 52 -16.42 10.35 -16.91
CA PRO A 52 -17.52 9.39 -17.12
C PRO A 52 -17.42 8.56 -18.39
N LYS A 53 -16.43 8.79 -19.23
CA LYS A 53 -16.28 8.11 -20.53
C LYS A 53 -15.19 7.04 -20.58
N GLN A 54 -14.51 6.77 -19.48
CA GLN A 54 -13.50 5.72 -19.48
C GLN A 54 -14.09 4.43 -18.91
N PRO A 55 -13.72 3.26 -19.48
CA PRO A 55 -14.14 2.00 -18.90
C PRO A 55 -13.71 1.95 -17.44
N LYS A 56 -14.51 1.31 -16.61
CA LYS A 56 -14.21 1.18 -15.19
C LYS A 56 -12.84 0.53 -15.03
N GLN A 57 -11.86 1.31 -14.67
CA GLN A 57 -10.56 0.76 -14.30
C GLN A 57 -10.65 0.25 -12.87
N ASP A 58 -10.00 -0.88 -12.63
CA ASP A 58 -9.90 -1.40 -11.28
C ASP A 58 -9.18 -0.39 -10.41
N PRO A 59 -9.56 -0.24 -9.14
CA PRO A 59 -8.84 0.62 -8.21
C PRO A 59 -7.39 0.17 -8.09
N PRO A 60 -6.46 1.11 -7.82
CA PRO A 60 -5.08 0.72 -7.54
C PRO A 60 -5.02 -0.31 -6.42
N SER A 61 -4.20 -1.33 -6.63
CA SER A 61 -4.04 -2.38 -5.63
C SER A 61 -2.56 -2.74 -5.47
N VAL A 62 -2.22 -3.29 -4.32
CA VAL A 62 -0.87 -3.75 -4.04
C VAL A 62 -0.95 -5.06 -3.24
N SER A 63 -0.02 -5.96 -3.50
CA SER A 63 0.11 -7.19 -2.74
C SER A 63 1.02 -6.96 -1.56
N VAL A 64 0.62 -7.43 -0.39
CA VAL A 64 1.37 -7.29 0.86
C VAL A 64 1.68 -8.68 1.40
N ASP A 65 2.95 -8.97 1.61
CA ASP A 65 3.38 -10.20 2.25
C ASP A 65 3.30 -10.00 3.75
N VAL A 66 2.40 -10.74 4.40
CA VAL A 66 2.17 -10.62 5.85
C VAL A 66 2.75 -11.79 6.64
N ASN A 67 3.54 -12.64 6.00
CA ASN A 67 4.07 -13.84 6.65
C ASN A 67 4.90 -13.54 7.90
N ALA A 68 5.64 -12.45 7.90
CA ALA A 68 6.48 -12.07 9.03
C ALA A 68 5.66 -11.55 10.22
N VAL A 69 4.41 -11.19 10.02
CA VAL A 69 3.58 -10.55 11.06
C VAL A 69 2.33 -11.39 11.41
N LEU A 70 2.27 -12.62 10.94
CA LEU A 70 1.08 -13.47 11.15
C LEU A 70 0.77 -13.69 12.63
N GLU A 71 1.77 -13.66 13.51
CA GLU A 71 1.56 -13.83 14.94
C GLU A 71 0.87 -12.65 15.60
N THR A 72 0.98 -11.46 15.00
CA THR A 72 0.40 -10.24 15.57
C THR A 72 -0.86 -9.79 14.86
N VAL A 73 -1.11 -10.26 13.66
CA VAL A 73 -2.28 -9.89 12.86
C VAL A 73 -3.44 -10.80 13.24
N THR A 74 -4.61 -10.21 13.50
CA THR A 74 -5.81 -10.97 13.77
C THR A 74 -6.59 -11.19 12.49
N TRP A 75 -7.49 -12.19 12.50
CA TRP A 75 -8.31 -12.47 11.33
C TRP A 75 -9.19 -11.27 10.93
N GLU A 76 -9.52 -10.42 11.89
CA GLU A 76 -10.34 -9.22 11.62
C GLU A 76 -9.64 -8.28 10.63
N GLU A 77 -8.32 -8.17 10.73
CA GLU A 77 -7.52 -7.33 9.83
C GLU A 77 -7.37 -7.96 8.46
N LEU A 78 -7.59 -9.27 8.35
CA LEU A 78 -7.46 -10.00 7.10
C LEU A 78 -8.79 -10.16 6.35
N CYS A 79 -9.91 -9.71 6.96
CA CYS A 79 -11.21 -9.84 6.35
C CYS A 79 -11.40 -8.89 5.17
N VAL A 80 -12.02 -9.40 4.11
CA VAL A 80 -12.38 -8.57 2.96
C VAL A 80 -13.23 -7.38 3.42
N GLY A 81 -12.86 -6.20 2.99
CA GLY A 81 -13.53 -4.95 3.37
C GLY A 81 -12.91 -4.24 4.55
N ALA A 82 -12.01 -4.87 5.29
CA ALA A 82 -11.35 -4.22 6.42
C ALA A 82 -10.36 -3.16 5.91
N TRP A 83 -10.34 -2.02 6.60
CA TRP A 83 -9.34 -0.99 6.32
C TRP A 83 -8.18 -1.14 7.29
N VAL A 84 -6.98 -1.22 6.75
CA VAL A 84 -5.79 -1.44 7.55
C VAL A 84 -4.68 -0.48 7.16
N ASN A 85 -3.83 -0.17 8.14
CA ASN A 85 -2.57 0.53 7.90
C ASN A 85 -1.46 -0.50 7.81
N VAL A 86 -0.58 -0.31 6.86
CA VAL A 86 0.60 -1.18 6.68
C VAL A 86 1.85 -0.33 6.74
N ILE A 87 2.82 -0.80 7.51
CA ILE A 87 4.19 -0.30 7.45
C ILE A 87 5.04 -1.45 6.94
N GLY A 88 5.83 -1.20 5.91
CA GLY A 88 6.65 -2.25 5.32
C GLY A 88 7.64 -1.72 4.31
N TYR A 89 8.34 -2.64 3.67
CA TYR A 89 9.37 -2.33 2.69
C TYR A 89 8.88 -2.68 1.30
N VAL A 90 9.08 -1.75 0.36
CA VAL A 90 8.75 -2.00 -1.05
C VAL A 90 9.77 -2.98 -1.62
N ARG A 91 9.27 -4.05 -2.24
CA ARG A 91 10.12 -5.03 -2.89
C ARG A 91 9.77 -5.11 -4.37
N ARG A 92 10.78 -5.20 -5.20
CA ARG A 92 10.60 -5.39 -6.64
C ARG A 92 11.20 -6.72 -7.02
N GLU A 93 10.39 -7.54 -7.67
CA GLU A 93 10.88 -8.77 -8.24
C GLU A 93 11.09 -8.59 -9.72
N PHE A 94 12.34 -8.72 -10.15
CA PHE A 94 12.67 -8.78 -11.56
C PHE A 94 12.46 -10.22 -11.99
N GLY A 95 11.20 -10.57 -12.28
CA GLY A 95 10.89 -11.93 -12.63
C GLY A 95 11.36 -12.30 -14.01
N GLN A 96 12.01 -13.45 -14.13
CA GLN A 96 12.13 -14.11 -15.40
C GLN A 96 10.73 -14.54 -15.81
N ASN A 97 10.27 -13.91 -16.87
CA ASN A 97 8.90 -14.04 -17.29
C ASN A 97 8.66 -15.31 -18.05
N LEU A 98 8.39 -16.39 -17.35
CA LEU A 98 8.08 -17.67 -17.99
C LEU A 98 6.60 -17.85 -18.28
N LYS A 99 5.73 -16.94 -17.86
CA LYS A 99 4.28 -17.11 -17.99
C LYS A 99 3.49 -15.84 -18.34
N GLY A 100 4.10 -14.86 -18.99
CA GLY A 100 3.37 -13.67 -19.38
C GLY A 100 3.04 -12.72 -18.25
N GLU A 101 3.63 -12.89 -17.08
CA GLU A 101 3.50 -11.93 -15.99
C GLU A 101 4.30 -10.68 -16.29
N PRO A 102 3.87 -9.52 -15.81
CA PRO A 102 4.63 -8.30 -16.07
C PRO A 102 6.04 -8.43 -15.51
N PRO A 103 7.05 -7.94 -16.24
CA PRO A 103 8.45 -8.09 -15.84
C PRO A 103 8.82 -7.37 -14.55
N ASP A 104 7.92 -6.59 -14.00
CA ASP A 104 8.16 -5.80 -12.82
C ASP A 104 6.99 -5.98 -11.87
N SER A 105 7.08 -6.90 -10.94
CA SER A 105 6.07 -7.02 -9.90
C SER A 105 6.55 -6.34 -8.63
N VAL A 106 5.69 -5.51 -8.07
CA VAL A 106 5.96 -4.77 -6.83
C VAL A 106 5.05 -5.33 -5.74
N HIS A 107 5.64 -5.62 -4.60
CA HIS A 107 4.87 -5.98 -3.41
C HIS A 107 5.50 -5.30 -2.19
N VAL A 108 4.83 -5.39 -1.06
CA VAL A 108 5.31 -4.82 0.19
C VAL A 108 5.51 -5.94 1.21
N ASP A 109 6.68 -6.00 1.81
CA ASP A 109 6.94 -6.89 2.95
C ASP A 109 6.50 -6.18 4.21
N ALA A 110 5.42 -6.62 4.83
CA ALA A 110 4.87 -5.95 6.00
C ALA A 110 5.73 -6.16 7.23
N VAL A 111 5.97 -5.07 7.95
CA VAL A 111 6.59 -5.07 9.27
C VAL A 111 5.54 -4.93 10.35
N VAL A 112 4.51 -4.12 10.08
CA VAL A 112 3.39 -3.93 11.00
C VAL A 112 2.12 -3.80 10.18
N VAL A 113 1.05 -4.47 10.60
CA VAL A 113 -0.29 -4.30 10.06
C VAL A 113 -1.21 -4.03 11.24
N PHE A 114 -1.96 -2.95 11.18
CA PHE A 114 -2.87 -2.61 12.26
C PHE A 114 -4.16 -2.02 11.72
N PRO A 115 -5.28 -2.19 12.44
CA PRO A 115 -6.56 -1.71 11.94
C PRO A 115 -6.57 -0.19 11.86
N ALA A 116 -7.28 0.31 10.86
CA ALA A 116 -7.39 1.76 10.66
C ALA A 116 -8.37 2.41 11.65
N GLY A 117 -9.24 1.60 12.28
CA GLY A 117 -10.24 2.12 13.18
C GLY A 117 -11.32 2.88 12.42
N ALA A 118 -11.92 3.86 13.07
CA ALA A 118 -12.95 4.69 12.46
C ALA A 118 -12.31 5.85 11.69
N VAL A 119 -11.66 5.53 10.56
CA VAL A 119 -10.98 6.55 9.76
C VAL A 119 -11.98 7.25 8.85
N ASP A 120 -11.98 8.58 8.89
CA ASP A 120 -12.63 9.36 7.86
C ASP A 120 -11.73 9.36 6.63
N LEU A 121 -12.09 8.57 5.63
CA LEU A 121 -11.27 8.37 4.45
C LEU A 121 -11.03 9.67 3.68
N GLY A 122 -12.04 10.51 3.55
CA GLY A 122 -11.89 11.80 2.86
C GLY A 122 -10.92 12.71 3.57
N GLU A 123 -10.96 12.74 4.89
CA GLU A 123 -10.03 13.53 5.68
C GLU A 123 -8.61 12.99 5.58
N TYR A 124 -8.45 11.68 5.66
CA TYR A 124 -7.15 11.04 5.47
C TYR A 124 -6.53 11.42 4.13
N GLU A 125 -7.32 11.31 3.06
CA GLU A 125 -6.85 11.62 1.70
C GLU A 125 -6.46 13.09 1.58
N ARG A 126 -7.26 13.99 2.15
CA ARG A 126 -6.98 15.43 2.10
C ARG A 126 -5.70 15.77 2.86
N ILE A 127 -5.56 15.25 4.06
CA ILE A 127 -4.39 15.55 4.91
C ILE A 127 -3.12 15.00 4.26
N LEU A 128 -3.14 13.77 3.77
CA LEU A 128 -1.96 13.18 3.14
C LEU A 128 -1.59 13.92 1.87
N CYS A 129 -2.57 14.32 1.08
CA CYS A 129 -2.33 15.11 -0.13
C CYS A 129 -1.65 16.43 0.20
N ASP A 130 -2.12 17.12 1.25
CA ASP A 130 -1.53 18.39 1.69
C ASP A 130 -0.09 18.21 2.18
N VAL A 131 0.18 17.14 2.94
CA VAL A 131 1.52 16.85 3.43
C VAL A 131 2.47 16.60 2.26
N MET A 132 2.05 15.82 1.28
CA MET A 132 2.87 15.51 0.12
C MET A 132 3.14 16.76 -0.72
N LEU A 133 2.18 17.66 -0.81
CA LEU A 133 2.35 18.92 -1.52
C LEU A 133 3.40 19.80 -0.83
N VAL A 134 3.36 19.89 0.50
CA VAL A 134 4.33 20.66 1.26
C VAL A 134 5.75 20.08 1.08
N GLU A 135 5.88 18.77 1.10
CA GLU A 135 7.16 18.12 0.89
C GLU A 135 7.74 18.43 -0.50
N ARG A 136 6.90 18.44 -1.52
CA ARG A 136 7.33 18.81 -2.88
C ARG A 136 7.81 20.26 -2.95
N MET A 137 7.14 21.16 -2.23
CA MET A 137 7.55 22.55 -2.19
C MET A 137 8.89 22.72 -1.50
N ARG A 138 9.15 21.97 -0.44
CA ARG A 138 10.46 21.99 0.24
C ARG A 138 11.57 21.46 -0.65
N ALA A 139 11.30 20.46 -1.44
CA ALA A 139 12.30 19.85 -2.31
C ALA A 139 12.74 20.80 -3.44
N ARG A 140 11.96 21.85 -3.72
CA ARG A 140 12.30 22.83 -4.75
C ARG A 140 13.11 24.04 -4.26
N GLU A 141 13.28 24.15 -2.97
CA GLU A 141 14.06 25.25 -2.39
C GLU A 141 15.56 24.99 -2.44
#